data_110c6e75c3dddcbd3acd268c14681d7f
#
_entry.id   110c6e75c3dddcbd3acd268c14681d7f
#
_cell.length_a   1.000
_cell.length_b   1.000
_cell.length_c   1.000
_cell.angle_alpha   90.00
_cell.angle_beta   90.00
_cell.angle_gamma   90.00
#
_symmetry.space_group_name_H-M   'P 1'
#
loop_
_entity.id
_entity.type
_entity.pdbx_description
1 polymer ?
#
loop_
_entity_poly.entity_id
_entity_poly.type
_entity_poly.pdbx_seq_one_letter_code
_entity_poly.pdbx_strand_id
1 'polypeptide(L)' 'MGDFICNIKKYRLLKDLTQEQLAEKVCVRRETIMRLEAGKYNPSLKLAVDISRILDTPIEELFVFETL' A
#
# COMPACT_ATOMS: atom_id res chain seq x y z
N MET A 1 -1.21 -14.20 13.34
CA MET A 1 -0.49 -12.97 13.14
C MET A 1 -0.77 -12.44 11.79
N GLY A 2 -1.06 -11.36 11.56
CA GLY A 2 -1.44 -10.82 10.29
C GLY A 2 -0.29 -10.52 9.34
N ASP A 3 0.63 -11.42 9.21
CA ASP A 3 1.73 -11.21 8.29
C ASP A 3 1.21 -11.21 6.87
N PHE A 4 1.72 -10.31 6.08
CA PHE A 4 1.31 -10.22 4.70
C PHE A 4 2.48 -9.72 3.87
N ILE A 5 2.41 -10.00 2.58
CA ILE A 5 3.34 -9.47 1.61
C ILE A 5 2.72 -8.22 1.04
N CYS A 6 3.45 -7.11 1.11
CA CYS A 6 2.97 -5.85 0.60
C CYS A 6 3.62 -5.56 -0.75
N ASN A 7 2.78 -5.43 -1.77
CA ASN A 7 3.25 -5.17 -3.14
C ASN A 7 3.03 -3.72 -3.56
N ILE A 8 2.78 -2.83 -2.63
CA ILE A 8 2.53 -1.43 -2.95
C ILE A 8 3.70 -0.82 -3.71
N LYS A 9 4.92 -1.09 -3.26
CA LYS A 9 6.10 -0.51 -3.91
C LYS A 9 6.16 -0.87 -5.39
N LYS A 10 5.89 -2.15 -5.70
CA LYS A 10 5.91 -2.62 -7.08
C LYS A 10 4.94 -1.84 -7.96
N TYR A 11 3.69 -1.73 -7.51
CA TYR A 11 2.66 -1.06 -8.31
C TYR A 11 2.82 0.45 -8.29
N ARG A 12 3.36 0.99 -7.19
CA ARG A 12 3.69 2.42 -7.12
C ARG A 12 4.73 2.79 -8.17
N LEU A 13 5.77 1.98 -8.29
CA LEU A 13 6.82 2.24 -9.26
C LEU A 13 6.33 2.09 -10.69
N LEU A 14 5.38 1.17 -10.93
CA LEU A 14 4.77 1.05 -12.25
C LEU A 14 3.98 2.29 -12.64
N LYS A 15 3.53 3.07 -11.66
CA LYS A 15 2.81 4.32 -11.91
C LYS A 15 3.74 5.54 -11.82
N ASP A 16 5.04 5.30 -11.70
CA ASP A 16 6.04 6.39 -11.59
C ASP A 16 5.77 7.33 -10.42
N LEU A 17 5.32 6.76 -9.29
CA LEU A 17 5.04 7.55 -8.09
C LEU A 17 6.13 7.33 -7.05
N THR A 18 6.55 8.43 -6.41
CA THR A 18 7.39 8.33 -5.21
C THR A 18 6.52 7.99 -4.01
N GLN A 19 7.15 7.59 -2.91
CA GLN A 19 6.43 7.38 -1.66
C GLN A 19 5.71 8.65 -1.22
N GLU A 20 6.35 9.79 -1.36
CA GLU A 20 5.75 11.05 -0.97
C GLU A 20 4.54 11.38 -1.85
N GLN A 21 4.65 11.16 -3.15
CA GLN A 21 3.54 11.43 -4.06
C GLN A 21 2.34 10.54 -3.75
N LEU A 22 2.58 9.26 -3.49
CA LEU A 22 1.48 8.37 -3.11
C LEU A 22 0.87 8.81 -1.79
N ALA A 23 1.71 9.17 -0.82
CA ALA A 23 1.21 9.62 0.49
C ALA A 23 0.30 10.84 0.33
N GLU A 24 0.71 11.80 -0.50
CA GLU A 24 -0.11 12.98 -0.74
C GLU A 24 -1.46 12.62 -1.35
N LYS A 25 -1.46 11.69 -2.30
CA LYS A 25 -2.69 11.33 -3.00
C LYS A 25 -3.68 10.63 -2.08
N VAL A 26 -3.21 9.95 -1.05
CA VAL A 26 -4.10 9.27 -0.11
C VAL A 26 -4.14 9.96 1.25
N CYS A 27 -3.59 11.17 1.34
CA CYS A 27 -3.71 12.06 2.50
C CYS A 27 -3.13 11.45 3.78
N VAL A 28 -1.96 10.83 3.66
CA VAL A 28 -1.23 10.33 4.82
C VAL A 28 0.22 10.83 4.75
N ARG A 29 0.97 10.58 5.80
CA ARG A 29 2.37 10.97 5.82
C ARG A 29 3.20 9.96 5.06
N ARG A 30 4.33 10.43 4.53
CA ARG A 30 5.26 9.55 3.83
C ARG A 30 5.68 8.37 4.70
N GLU A 31 5.90 8.61 6.00
CA GLU A 31 6.30 7.56 6.92
C GLU A 31 5.29 6.43 6.98
N THR A 32 4.01 6.76 6.84
CA THR A 32 2.96 5.74 6.82
C THR A 32 3.15 4.82 5.62
N ILE A 33 3.44 5.39 4.45
CA ILE A 33 3.69 4.59 3.25
C ILE A 33 4.96 3.75 3.42
N MET A 34 6.01 4.33 4.01
CA MET A 34 7.26 3.60 4.23
C MET A 34 7.03 2.37 5.11
N ARG A 35 6.30 2.54 6.20
CA ARG A 35 6.00 1.44 7.11
C ARG A 35 5.13 0.38 6.45
N LEU A 36 4.18 0.84 5.65
CA LEU A 36 3.27 -0.04 4.96
C LEU A 36 4.05 -0.90 3.96
N GLU A 37 4.94 -0.29 3.20
CA GLU A 37 5.75 -1.02 2.21
C GLU A 37 6.71 -1.98 2.88
N ALA A 38 7.12 -1.68 4.10
CA ALA A 38 7.99 -2.57 4.87
C ALA A 38 7.24 -3.72 5.55
N GLY A 39 5.92 -3.76 5.41
CA GLY A 39 5.11 -4.80 6.05
C GLY A 39 4.96 -4.63 7.54
N LYS A 40 5.19 -3.42 8.06
CA LYS A 40 5.19 -3.16 9.50
C LYS A 40 3.97 -2.39 9.96
N TYR A 41 2.98 -2.24 9.12
CA TYR A 41 1.81 -1.44 9.43
C TYR A 41 0.60 -2.01 8.72
N ASN A 42 -0.45 -2.27 9.47
CA ASN A 42 -1.71 -2.72 8.88
C ASN A 42 -2.55 -1.49 8.53
N PRO A 43 -2.86 -1.30 7.25
CA PRO A 43 -3.62 -0.11 6.87
C PRO A 43 -5.06 -0.21 7.34
N SER A 44 -5.69 0.95 7.54
CA SER A 44 -7.12 0.97 7.70
C SER A 44 -7.77 0.55 6.39
N LEU A 45 -9.02 0.12 6.46
CA LEU A 45 -9.74 -0.23 5.25
C LEU A 45 -9.78 0.94 4.28
N LYS A 46 -10.04 2.15 4.80
CA LYS A 46 -10.09 3.33 3.95
C LYS A 46 -8.77 3.55 3.22
N LEU A 47 -7.65 3.44 3.94
CA LEU A 47 -6.35 3.65 3.32
C LEU A 47 -6.07 2.59 2.25
N ALA A 48 -6.41 1.33 2.53
CA ALA A 48 -6.21 0.26 1.57
C ALA A 48 -7.03 0.51 0.30
N VAL A 49 -8.29 0.92 0.45
CA VAL A 49 -9.14 1.21 -0.70
C VAL A 49 -8.61 2.40 -1.49
N ASP A 50 -8.18 3.46 -0.80
CA ASP A 50 -7.66 4.64 -1.48
C ASP A 50 -6.41 4.30 -2.29
N ILE A 51 -5.50 3.53 -1.72
CA ILE A 51 -4.29 3.13 -2.43
C ILE A 51 -4.65 2.26 -3.64
N SER A 52 -5.58 1.32 -3.45
CA SER A 52 -6.04 0.46 -4.53
C SER A 52 -6.54 1.29 -5.72
N ARG A 53 -7.28 2.34 -5.44
CA ARG A 53 -7.82 3.21 -6.49
C ARG A 53 -6.74 4.03 -7.17
N ILE A 54 -5.82 4.58 -6.40
CA ILE A 54 -4.73 5.38 -6.96
C ILE A 54 -3.82 4.51 -7.83
N LEU A 55 -3.54 3.30 -7.39
CA LEU A 55 -2.65 2.39 -8.12
C LEU A 55 -3.40 1.56 -9.15
N ASP A 56 -4.73 1.70 -9.20
CA ASP A 56 -5.56 0.96 -10.17
C ASP A 56 -5.28 -0.54 -10.10
N THR A 57 -5.22 -1.05 -8.87
CA THR A 57 -4.84 -2.43 -8.62
C THR A 57 -5.73 -2.99 -7.50
N PRO A 58 -6.29 -4.20 -7.66
CA PRO A 58 -7.12 -4.77 -6.61
C PRO A 58 -6.37 -4.92 -5.29
N ILE A 59 -7.09 -4.76 -4.19
CA ILE A 59 -6.49 -4.88 -2.86
C ILE A 59 -5.81 -6.23 -2.69
N GLU A 60 -6.40 -7.28 -3.23
CA GLU A 60 -5.85 -8.63 -3.10
C GLU A 60 -4.48 -8.78 -3.74
N GLU A 61 -4.16 -7.93 -4.71
CA GLU A 61 -2.84 -7.96 -5.33
C GLU A 61 -1.85 -7.07 -4.59
N LEU A 62 -2.35 -6.04 -3.91
CA LEU A 62 -1.49 -5.15 -3.13
C LEU A 62 -1.09 -5.79 -1.81
N PHE A 63 -1.99 -6.52 -1.19
CA PHE A 63 -1.77 -7.13 0.12
C PHE A 63 -2.06 -8.62 0.01
N VAL A 64 -1.00 -9.42 0.02
CA VAL A 64 -1.15 -10.86 -0.12
C VAL A 64 -0.95 -11.49 1.25
N PHE A 65 -2.01 -12.09 1.77
CA PHE A 65 -1.96 -12.77 3.06
C PHE A 65 -1.73 -14.25 2.82
N GLU A 66 -0.86 -14.82 3.63
CA GLU A 66 -0.67 -16.25 3.57
C GLU A 66 -1.85 -16.92 4.26
N THR A 67 -2.44 -17.89 3.56
CA THR A 67 -3.53 -18.65 4.14
C THR A 67 -3.14 -20.11 4.19
N LEU A 68 -3.77 -20.81 5.07
CA LEU A 68 -3.52 -22.24 5.23
C LEU A 68 -4.22 -23.06 4.18
#